data_5954767c1a8d691e5b401ae470d4112d
#
_entry.id   5954767c1a8d691e5b401ae470d4112d
#
_cell.length_a   1.000
_cell.length_b   1.000
_cell.length_c   1.000
_cell.angle_alpha   90.00
_cell.angle_beta   90.00
_cell.angle_gamma   90.00
#
_symmetry.space_group_name_H-M   'P 1'
#
loop_
_entity.id
_entity.type
_entity.pdbx_description
1 polymer ?
#
loop_
_entity_poly.entity_id
_entity_poly.type
_entity_poly.pdbx_seq_one_letter_code
_entity_poly.pdbx_strand_id
1 'polypeptide(L)'
;MKKLILVRHGQSVYNLQNRFTGWKDVDLTDKGVQEAHNAAILLKDYKIDNSFTSNLKRAQKTLSIILNDLKLDIPIIKDERLNERDYGSLVDQNKEEAAAKYGANQVQIWRRSYDIQPPDGESLKDTYNRCIPYFKKIFNL
;
A
#
# COMPACT_ATOMS: atom_id res chain seq x y z
N MET A 1 21.82 15.19 -4.59
CA MET A 1 21.54 13.81 -4.15
C MET A 1 20.03 13.59 -4.19
N LYS A 2 19.54 12.52 -4.83
CA LYS A 2 18.11 12.17 -4.84
C LYS A 2 17.73 11.55 -3.49
N LYS A 3 16.57 11.93 -2.94
CA LYS A 3 15.99 11.34 -1.74
C LYS A 3 14.72 10.60 -2.09
N LEU A 4 14.51 9.44 -1.51
CA LEU A 4 13.26 8.68 -1.59
C LEU A 4 12.60 8.69 -0.22
N ILE A 5 11.33 9.09 -0.20
CA ILE A 5 10.47 9.03 0.99
C ILE A 5 9.40 7.98 0.73
N LEU A 6 9.36 6.94 1.54
CA LEU A 6 8.34 5.90 1.49
C LEU A 6 7.35 6.13 2.63
N VAL A 7 6.08 6.26 2.28
CA VAL A 7 4.99 6.46 3.24
C VAL A 7 3.97 5.34 3.08
N ARG A 8 3.66 4.65 4.16
CA ARG A 8 2.54 3.71 4.19
C ARG A 8 1.23 4.48 4.31
N HIS A 9 0.17 4.03 3.62
CA HIS A 9 -1.17 4.58 3.80
C HIS A 9 -1.66 4.45 5.26
N GLY A 10 -2.54 5.34 5.69
CA GLY A 10 -3.19 5.27 6.99
C GLY A 10 -4.08 4.03 7.13
N GLN A 11 -4.54 3.76 8.36
CA GLN A 11 -5.42 2.63 8.63
C GLN A 11 -6.63 2.64 7.69
N SER A 12 -6.83 1.53 6.97
CA SER A 12 -8.03 1.31 6.16
C SER A 12 -9.12 0.59 6.95
N VAL A 13 -10.35 0.61 6.42
CA VAL A 13 -11.47 -0.14 6.99
C VAL A 13 -11.13 -1.63 7.15
N TYR A 14 -10.44 -2.24 6.17
CA TYR A 14 -10.05 -3.64 6.26
C TYR A 14 -8.87 -3.89 7.21
N ASN A 15 -7.99 -2.92 7.41
CA ASN A 15 -7.00 -3.02 8.49
C ASN A 15 -7.70 -3.09 9.86
N LEU A 16 -8.69 -2.23 10.09
CA LEU A 16 -9.48 -2.23 11.33
C LEU A 16 -10.23 -3.55 11.53
N GLN A 17 -10.78 -4.12 10.46
CA GLN A 17 -11.54 -5.37 10.49
C GLN A 17 -10.65 -6.64 10.44
N ASN A 18 -9.33 -6.50 10.42
CA ASN A 18 -8.37 -7.59 10.26
C ASN A 18 -8.65 -8.48 9.04
N ARG A 19 -8.97 -7.86 7.90
CA ARG A 19 -9.25 -8.54 6.62
C ARG A 19 -8.09 -8.43 5.65
N PHE A 20 -7.98 -9.41 4.76
CA PHE A 20 -7.10 -9.32 3.60
C PHE A 20 -7.66 -8.28 2.63
N THR A 21 -6.85 -7.30 2.26
CA THR A 21 -7.26 -6.18 1.40
C THR A 21 -6.83 -6.36 -0.04
N GLY A 22 -5.53 -6.50 -0.29
CA GLY A 22 -4.98 -6.58 -1.64
C GLY A 22 -5.46 -5.42 -2.51
N TRP A 23 -6.08 -5.73 -3.64
CA TRP A 23 -6.59 -4.74 -4.58
C TRP A 23 -8.03 -4.29 -4.31
N LYS A 24 -8.67 -4.81 -3.26
CA LYS A 24 -9.97 -4.29 -2.82
C LYS A 24 -9.83 -2.81 -2.46
N ASP A 25 -10.65 -1.97 -3.05
CA ASP A 25 -10.53 -0.52 -2.95
C ASP A 25 -11.35 0.05 -1.79
N VAL A 26 -10.87 -0.20 -0.58
CA VAL A 26 -11.48 0.30 0.67
C VAL A 26 -10.87 1.64 1.09
N ASP A 27 -11.66 2.45 1.78
CA ASP A 27 -11.27 3.77 2.26
C ASP A 27 -10.48 3.73 3.58
N LEU A 28 -9.93 4.86 3.97
CA LEU A 28 -9.35 5.08 5.29
C LEU A 28 -10.44 5.16 6.37
N THR A 29 -10.07 4.74 7.58
CA THR A 29 -10.82 5.08 8.79
C THR A 29 -10.50 6.52 9.24
N ASP A 30 -11.27 7.06 10.19
CA ASP A 30 -10.94 8.36 10.81
C ASP A 30 -9.54 8.35 11.43
N LYS A 31 -9.14 7.23 12.03
CA LYS A 31 -7.76 7.04 12.52
C LYS A 31 -6.75 7.10 11.38
N GLY A 32 -7.04 6.47 10.24
CA GLY A 32 -6.16 6.49 9.06
C GLY A 32 -6.01 7.91 8.49
N VAL A 33 -7.06 8.70 8.50
CA VAL A 33 -7.01 10.13 8.14
C VAL A 33 -6.10 10.90 9.11
N GLN A 34 -6.24 10.68 10.41
CA GLN A 34 -5.38 11.32 11.41
C GLN A 34 -3.91 10.91 11.26
N GLU A 35 -3.65 9.65 10.94
CA GLU A 35 -2.29 9.16 10.66
C GLU A 35 -1.67 9.86 9.45
N ALA A 36 -2.45 10.16 8.42
CA ALA A 36 -1.98 10.93 7.26
C ALA A 36 -1.63 12.38 7.65
N HIS A 37 -2.42 13.03 8.49
CA HIS A 37 -2.09 14.36 9.04
C HIS A 37 -0.80 14.31 9.88
N ASN A 38 -0.62 13.28 10.70
CA ASN A 38 0.60 13.10 11.48
C ASN A 38 1.83 12.88 10.60
N ALA A 39 1.69 12.13 9.50
CA ALA A 39 2.77 11.94 8.53
C ALA A 39 3.19 13.27 7.88
N ALA A 40 2.25 14.16 7.57
CA ALA A 40 2.56 15.48 7.05
C ALA A 40 3.45 16.29 8.01
N ILE A 41 3.17 16.24 9.32
CA ILE A 41 3.99 16.92 10.33
C ILE A 41 5.45 16.43 10.29
N LEU A 42 5.66 15.12 10.13
CA LEU A 42 7.00 14.53 10.03
C LEU A 42 7.73 14.92 8.73
N LEU A 43 7.00 15.29 7.70
CA LEU A 43 7.55 15.61 6.38
C LEU A 43 7.76 17.11 6.13
N LYS A 44 7.38 17.98 7.06
CA LYS A 44 7.38 19.44 6.87
C LYS A 44 8.72 20.05 6.47
N ASP A 45 9.82 19.45 6.91
CA ASP A 45 11.17 19.98 6.65
C ASP A 45 11.85 19.35 5.40
N TYR A 46 11.13 18.48 4.69
CA TYR A 46 11.64 17.86 3.47
C TYR A 46 11.20 18.64 2.24
N LYS A 47 12.15 18.87 1.33
CA LYS A 47 11.81 19.34 -0.02
C LYS A 47 11.32 18.15 -0.85
N ILE A 48 10.07 18.23 -1.32
CA ILE A 48 9.42 17.19 -2.12
C ILE A 48 9.13 17.77 -3.50
N ASP A 49 9.70 17.18 -4.53
CA ASP A 49 9.58 17.67 -5.91
C ASP A 49 8.55 16.87 -6.73
N ASN A 50 8.34 15.59 -6.42
CA ASN A 50 7.41 14.71 -7.12
C ASN A 50 6.72 13.78 -6.13
N SER A 51 5.51 13.34 -6.47
CA SER A 51 4.76 12.38 -5.68
C SER A 51 4.19 11.26 -6.55
N PHE A 52 4.20 10.04 -6.01
CA PHE A 52 3.75 8.84 -6.69
C PHE A 52 2.82 8.06 -5.76
N THR A 53 1.76 7.47 -6.30
CA THR A 53 0.83 6.65 -5.54
C THR A 53 0.26 5.53 -6.39
N SER A 54 -0.31 4.54 -5.74
CA SER A 54 -1.06 3.47 -6.41
C SER A 54 -2.43 3.95 -6.90
N ASN A 55 -3.16 3.07 -7.58
CA ASN A 55 -4.54 3.32 -7.97
C ASN A 55 -5.55 3.10 -6.83
N LEU A 56 -5.07 2.70 -5.64
CA LEU A 56 -5.95 2.40 -4.52
C LEU A 56 -6.30 3.66 -3.72
N LYS A 57 -7.58 3.82 -3.43
CA LYS A 57 -8.16 4.98 -2.74
C LYS A 57 -7.46 5.32 -1.44
N ARG A 58 -7.17 4.33 -0.60
CA ARG A 58 -6.48 4.54 0.68
C ARG A 58 -5.10 5.18 0.54
N ALA A 59 -4.35 4.79 -0.50
CA ALA A 59 -3.03 5.36 -0.78
C ALA A 59 -3.15 6.78 -1.34
N GLN A 60 -4.05 6.99 -2.30
CA GLN A 60 -4.29 8.30 -2.90
C GLN A 60 -4.78 9.32 -1.87
N LYS A 61 -5.71 8.91 -1.00
CA LYS A 61 -6.25 9.79 0.05
C LYS A 61 -5.19 10.17 1.08
N THR A 62 -4.37 9.20 1.50
CA THR A 62 -3.22 9.47 2.41
C THR A 62 -2.29 10.51 1.80
N LEU A 63 -1.89 10.34 0.53
CA LEU A 63 -1.03 11.29 -0.17
C LEU A 63 -1.67 12.67 -0.30
N SER A 64 -2.94 12.74 -0.70
CA SER A 64 -3.65 14.01 -0.86
C SER A 64 -3.73 14.80 0.45
N ILE A 65 -3.99 14.13 1.57
CA ILE A 65 -4.00 14.77 2.89
C ILE A 65 -2.61 15.33 3.21
N ILE A 66 -1.55 14.55 3.00
CA ILE A 66 -0.17 14.99 3.26
C ILE A 66 0.18 16.23 2.43
N LEU A 67 -0.06 16.20 1.12
CA LEU A 67 0.28 17.32 0.24
C LEU A 67 -0.53 18.57 0.58
N ASN A 68 -1.80 18.39 0.92
CA ASN A 68 -2.68 19.52 1.30
C ASN A 68 -2.19 20.18 2.61
N ASP A 69 -1.85 19.39 3.63
CA ASP A 69 -1.33 19.91 4.90
C ASP A 69 0.01 20.63 4.73
N LEU A 70 0.87 20.11 3.85
CA LEU A 70 2.16 20.72 3.51
C LEU A 70 2.03 21.91 2.55
N LYS A 71 0.82 22.19 2.02
CA LYS A 71 0.54 23.22 1.01
C LYS A 71 1.42 23.07 -0.24
N LEU A 72 1.65 21.83 -0.65
CA LEU A 72 2.43 21.49 -1.82
C LEU A 72 1.54 21.27 -3.03
N ASP A 73 1.74 22.08 -4.07
CA ASP A 73 1.12 21.91 -5.38
C ASP A 73 2.12 21.26 -6.34
N ILE A 74 2.24 19.95 -6.23
CA ILE A 74 3.13 19.12 -7.04
C ILE A 74 2.34 18.02 -7.75
N PRO A 75 2.82 17.51 -8.89
CA PRO A 75 2.16 16.43 -9.61
C PRO A 75 1.98 15.18 -8.77
N ILE A 76 0.78 14.59 -8.82
CA ILE A 76 0.47 13.27 -8.27
C ILE A 76 0.41 12.28 -9.43
N ILE A 77 1.37 11.38 -9.49
CA ILE A 77 1.45 10.35 -10.52
C ILE A 77 0.89 9.04 -9.95
N LYS A 78 -0.21 8.57 -10.54
CA LYS A 78 -0.90 7.33 -10.15
C LYS A 78 -0.49 6.19 -11.07
N ASP A 79 -0.15 5.04 -10.50
CA ASP A 79 0.20 3.86 -11.29
C ASP A 79 -0.15 2.57 -10.53
N GLU A 80 -0.85 1.64 -11.22
CA GLU A 80 -1.25 0.37 -10.61
C GLU A 80 -0.06 -0.53 -10.26
N ARG A 81 1.10 -0.33 -10.90
CA ARG A 81 2.34 -1.05 -10.56
C ARG A 81 2.82 -0.76 -9.14
N LEU A 82 2.29 0.29 -8.49
CA LEU A 82 2.52 0.60 -7.07
C LEU A 82 1.44 0.04 -6.14
N ASN A 83 0.45 -0.67 -6.66
CA ASN A 83 -0.58 -1.29 -5.83
C ASN A 83 0.04 -2.28 -4.83
N GLU A 84 -0.63 -2.44 -3.68
CA GLU A 84 -0.36 -3.53 -2.75
C GLU A 84 -0.40 -4.88 -3.48
N ARG A 85 0.28 -5.87 -2.94
CA ARG A 85 0.18 -7.26 -3.42
C ARG A 85 -1.27 -7.70 -3.46
N ASP A 86 -1.68 -8.34 -4.55
CA ASP A 86 -2.98 -8.97 -4.64
C ASP A 86 -3.02 -10.27 -3.83
N TYR A 87 -4.00 -10.39 -2.96
CA TYR A 87 -4.20 -11.59 -2.15
C TYR A 87 -5.18 -12.59 -2.79
N GLY A 88 -5.70 -12.32 -4.00
CA GLY A 88 -6.55 -13.23 -4.76
C GLY A 88 -7.78 -13.68 -3.97
N SER A 89 -7.97 -14.99 -3.87
CA SER A 89 -9.12 -15.58 -3.18
C SER A 89 -9.17 -15.31 -1.66
N LEU A 90 -8.09 -14.81 -1.04
CA LEU A 90 -8.10 -14.42 0.36
C LEU A 90 -8.72 -13.05 0.61
N VAL A 91 -8.85 -12.21 -0.43
CA VAL A 91 -9.45 -10.87 -0.32
C VAL A 91 -10.84 -10.97 0.32
N ASP A 92 -11.19 -10.00 1.14
CA ASP A 92 -12.41 -9.92 1.96
C ASP A 92 -12.43 -10.86 3.18
N GLN A 93 -11.61 -11.92 3.25
CA GLN A 93 -11.60 -12.84 4.38
C GLN A 93 -10.92 -12.22 5.60
N ASN A 94 -11.50 -12.46 6.78
CA ASN A 94 -10.83 -12.16 8.04
C ASN A 94 -9.62 -13.08 8.20
N LYS A 95 -8.50 -12.54 8.70
CA LYS A 95 -7.23 -13.27 8.76
C LYS A 95 -7.24 -14.44 9.74
N GLU A 96 -7.98 -14.31 10.84
CA GLU A 96 -8.12 -15.39 11.82
C GLU A 96 -9.05 -16.49 11.30
N GLU A 97 -10.14 -16.13 10.65
CA GLU A 97 -11.06 -17.07 10.01
C GLU A 97 -10.36 -17.84 8.86
N ALA A 98 -9.55 -17.15 8.06
CA ALA A 98 -8.75 -17.80 7.03
C ALA A 98 -7.72 -18.77 7.63
N ALA A 99 -7.06 -18.42 8.73
CA ALA A 99 -6.15 -19.29 9.44
C ALA A 99 -6.86 -20.54 10.00
N ALA A 100 -8.08 -20.39 10.51
CA ALA A 100 -8.90 -21.52 10.97
C ALA A 100 -9.35 -22.41 9.80
N LYS A 101 -9.68 -21.82 8.65
CA LYS A 101 -10.19 -22.54 7.46
C LYS A 101 -9.08 -23.29 6.70
N TYR A 102 -7.93 -22.63 6.47
CA TYR A 102 -6.85 -23.17 5.62
C TYR A 102 -5.65 -23.70 6.41
N GLY A 103 -5.65 -23.50 7.72
CA GLY A 103 -4.50 -23.75 8.59
C GLY A 103 -3.58 -22.53 8.73
N ALA A 104 -3.15 -22.25 9.97
CA ALA A 104 -2.30 -21.09 10.27
C ALA A 104 -0.97 -21.11 9.49
N ASN A 105 -0.34 -22.29 9.36
CA ASN A 105 0.90 -22.48 8.61
C ASN A 105 0.70 -22.13 7.12
N GLN A 106 -0.35 -22.65 6.51
CA GLN A 106 -0.63 -22.40 5.09
C GLN A 106 -0.87 -20.91 4.81
N VAL A 107 -1.65 -20.25 5.66
CA VAL A 107 -1.89 -18.79 5.55
C VAL A 107 -0.58 -18.01 5.75
N GLN A 108 0.25 -18.43 6.69
CA GLN A 108 1.55 -17.80 6.91
C GLN A 108 2.50 -17.98 5.70
N ILE A 109 2.50 -19.13 5.06
CA ILE A 109 3.23 -19.39 3.81
C ILE A 109 2.77 -18.42 2.73
N TRP A 110 1.47 -18.30 2.47
CA TRP A 110 0.93 -17.37 1.49
C TRP A 110 1.26 -15.90 1.78
N ARG A 111 1.33 -15.54 3.06
CA ARG A 111 1.62 -14.16 3.47
C ARG A 111 3.09 -13.79 3.41
N ARG A 112 4.00 -14.74 3.61
CA ARG A 112 5.42 -14.45 3.89
C ARG A 112 6.41 -15.06 2.91
N SER A 113 6.02 -16.08 2.15
CA SER A 113 6.91 -16.68 1.16
C SER A 113 7.17 -15.72 0.01
N TYR A 114 8.38 -15.77 -0.52
CA TYR A 114 8.78 -14.93 -1.64
C TYR A 114 8.09 -15.34 -2.95
N ASP A 115 8.05 -16.63 -3.25
CA ASP A 115 7.62 -17.19 -4.55
C ASP A 115 6.35 -18.05 -4.50
N ILE A 116 5.75 -18.24 -3.31
CA ILE A 116 4.48 -18.97 -3.16
C ILE A 116 3.34 -17.96 -3.05
N GLN A 117 2.45 -18.01 -4.04
CA GLN A 117 1.30 -17.11 -4.11
C GLN A 117 0.06 -17.69 -3.41
N PRO A 118 -0.82 -16.85 -2.85
CA PRO A 118 -2.15 -17.30 -2.48
C PRO A 118 -2.97 -17.65 -3.73
N PRO A 119 -4.03 -18.48 -3.61
CA PRO A 119 -4.87 -18.81 -4.76
C PRO A 119 -5.36 -17.55 -5.50
N ASP A 120 -5.20 -17.51 -6.82
CA ASP A 120 -5.57 -16.40 -7.71
C ASP A 120 -4.92 -15.03 -7.37
N GLY A 121 -3.87 -15.02 -6.54
CA GLY A 121 -3.20 -13.81 -6.12
C GLY A 121 -1.74 -13.72 -6.57
N GLU A 122 -1.01 -12.79 -5.99
CA GLU A 122 0.40 -12.54 -6.25
C GLU A 122 1.29 -13.09 -5.13
N SER A 123 2.44 -13.67 -5.50
CA SER A 123 3.58 -13.82 -4.61
C SER A 123 4.28 -12.47 -4.39
N LEU A 124 5.19 -12.40 -3.41
CA LEU A 124 6.07 -11.23 -3.28
C LEU A 124 6.96 -11.04 -4.52
N LYS A 125 7.37 -12.14 -5.16
CA LYS A 125 8.12 -12.12 -6.42
C LYS A 125 7.32 -11.48 -7.55
N ASP A 126 6.04 -11.80 -7.68
CA ASP A 126 5.18 -11.20 -8.70
C ASP A 126 5.03 -9.69 -8.48
N THR A 127 4.79 -9.28 -7.24
CA THR A 127 4.74 -7.86 -6.85
C THR A 127 6.07 -7.15 -7.15
N TYR A 128 7.19 -7.78 -6.80
CA TYR A 128 8.54 -7.27 -7.11
C TYR A 128 8.72 -7.06 -8.62
N ASN A 129 8.34 -8.05 -9.43
CA ASN A 129 8.54 -8.03 -10.87
C ASN A 129 7.74 -6.91 -11.57
N ARG A 130 6.60 -6.48 -11.03
CA ARG A 130 5.85 -5.34 -11.58
C ARG A 130 6.27 -3.99 -11.01
N CYS A 131 6.66 -3.95 -9.74
CA CYS A 131 6.96 -2.71 -9.04
C CYS A 131 8.38 -2.18 -9.33
N ILE A 132 9.39 -3.04 -9.27
CA ILE A 132 10.79 -2.62 -9.38
C ILE A 132 11.18 -2.05 -10.74
N PRO A 133 10.75 -2.60 -11.88
CA PRO A 133 11.04 -1.97 -13.18
C PRO A 133 10.46 -0.56 -13.28
N TYR A 134 9.26 -0.35 -12.73
CA TYR A 134 8.66 0.97 -12.68
C TYR A 134 9.43 1.92 -11.76
N PHE A 135 9.81 1.46 -10.57
CA PHE A 135 10.64 2.22 -9.64
C PHE A 135 11.96 2.67 -10.30
N LYS A 136 12.67 1.75 -10.96
CA LYS A 136 13.90 2.08 -11.67
C LYS A 136 13.67 3.14 -12.76
N LYS A 137 12.56 3.03 -13.51
CA LYS A 137 12.20 4.00 -14.54
C LYS A 137 11.99 5.41 -13.97
N ILE A 138 11.23 5.57 -12.90
CA ILE A 138 10.94 6.89 -12.32
C ILE A 138 12.17 7.54 -11.67
N PHE A 139 13.14 6.75 -11.22
CA PHE A 139 14.38 7.23 -10.63
C PHE A 139 15.55 7.31 -11.61
N ASN A 140 15.38 6.86 -12.86
CA ASN A 140 16.44 6.73 -13.86
C ASN A 140 17.64 5.91 -13.34
N LEU A 141 17.34 4.70 -12.84
CA LEU A 141 18.32 3.74 -12.34
C LEU A 141 18.53 2.58 -13.33
#